data_f54f7b7c7c423971e185565c87c72b5f
#
_entry.id   f54f7b7c7c423971e185565c87c72b5f
#
_cell.length_a   1.000
_cell.length_b   1.000
_cell.length_c   1.000
_cell.angle_alpha   90.00
_cell.angle_beta   90.00
_cell.angle_gamma   90.00
#
_symmetry.space_group_name_H-M   'P 1'
#
loop_
_entity.id
_entity.type
_entity.pdbx_description
1 polymer ?
#
loop_
_entity_poly.entity_id
_entity_poly.type
_entity_poly.pdbx_seq_one_letter_code
_entity_poly.pdbx_strand_id
1 'polypeptide(L)'
;IIINEKFRTLIPPLNKAEYTELEKSLKKEGCREPLVTWNGYLIDGHNRFEICTRLNIKYKVVNMPFESEEDAISWICSNQLGRRSISEETRKYLIGKRYEAEKIIGERQSNRGINQYTPDKKRSVGRPASNDYRHRTADKLGKEYHVSHGTIKNYGSFSRVVDRIGERSPGLATKILAGKVKISQRGLTELVELNDSEMDTVTTSIAERGEYVPYHNT
;
A
#
# COMPACT_ATOMS: atom_id res chain seq x y z
N ILE A 1 -20.46 -8.03 5.14
CA ILE A 1 -19.20 -7.48 4.61
C ILE A 1 -18.59 -6.61 5.71
N ILE A 2 -17.32 -6.84 6.00
CA ILE A 2 -16.55 -6.11 7.01
C ILE A 2 -15.60 -5.15 6.29
N ILE A 3 -15.52 -3.90 6.76
CA ILE A 3 -14.53 -2.94 6.27
C ILE A 3 -13.30 -3.05 7.15
N ASN A 4 -12.14 -3.31 6.53
CA ASN A 4 -10.84 -3.28 7.20
C ASN A 4 -10.11 -2.00 6.77
N GLU A 5 -9.75 -1.16 7.72
CA GLU A 5 -9.10 0.13 7.46
C GLU A 5 -7.74 -0.03 6.75
N LYS A 6 -6.99 -1.10 7.03
CA LYS A 6 -5.74 -1.39 6.30
C LYS A 6 -5.97 -1.57 4.80
N PHE A 7 -7.06 -2.22 4.39
CA PHE A 7 -7.39 -2.39 2.98
C PHE A 7 -7.99 -1.12 2.38
N ARG A 8 -8.81 -0.41 3.16
CA ARG A 8 -9.44 0.83 2.72
C ARG A 8 -8.42 1.94 2.41
N THR A 9 -7.38 2.08 3.22
CA THR A 9 -6.32 3.08 3.02
C THR A 9 -5.50 2.85 1.74
N LEU A 10 -5.48 1.62 1.20
CA LEU A 10 -4.83 1.31 -0.08
C LEU A 10 -5.65 1.76 -1.30
N ILE A 11 -6.91 2.19 -1.09
CA ILE A 11 -7.79 2.58 -2.17
C ILE A 11 -7.88 4.10 -2.22
N PRO A 12 -7.32 4.73 -3.27
CA PRO A 12 -7.38 6.17 -3.41
C PRO A 12 -8.83 6.66 -3.39
N PRO A 13 -9.14 7.72 -2.63
CA PRO A 13 -10.49 8.27 -2.60
C PRO A 13 -10.87 8.83 -3.98
N LEU A 14 -12.11 8.66 -4.37
CA LEU A 14 -12.67 9.32 -5.55
C LEU A 14 -12.78 10.82 -5.29
N ASN A 15 -12.55 11.63 -6.31
CA ASN A 15 -12.93 13.02 -6.24
C ASN A 15 -14.46 13.17 -6.33
N LYS A 16 -14.98 14.37 -6.01
CA LYS A 16 -16.43 14.63 -5.96
C LYS A 16 -17.15 14.35 -7.30
N ALA A 17 -16.49 14.66 -8.40
CA ALA A 17 -17.08 14.43 -9.74
C ALA A 17 -17.14 12.94 -10.06
N GLU A 18 -16.05 12.20 -9.82
CA GLU A 18 -15.99 10.74 -10.00
C GLU A 18 -17.02 10.01 -9.12
N TYR A 19 -17.15 10.44 -7.86
CA TYR A 19 -18.14 9.86 -6.96
C TYR A 19 -19.58 10.11 -7.45
N THR A 20 -19.89 11.32 -7.90
CA THR A 20 -21.18 11.68 -8.44
C THR A 20 -21.52 10.89 -9.70
N GLU A 21 -20.57 10.72 -10.62
CA GLU A 21 -20.76 9.93 -11.84
C GLU A 21 -20.94 8.43 -11.52
N LEU A 22 -20.19 7.89 -10.56
CA LEU A 22 -20.37 6.52 -10.09
C LEU A 22 -21.79 6.33 -9.50
N GLU A 23 -22.25 7.28 -8.68
CA GLU A 23 -23.59 7.22 -8.10
C GLU A 23 -24.70 7.27 -9.18
N LYS A 24 -24.56 8.13 -10.18
CA LYS A 24 -25.50 8.19 -11.31
C LYS A 24 -25.55 6.89 -12.09
N SER A 25 -24.36 6.31 -12.38
CA SER A 25 -24.25 5.04 -13.08
C SER A 25 -24.92 3.90 -12.30
N LEU A 26 -24.66 3.81 -10.99
CA LEU A 26 -25.28 2.80 -10.13
C LEU A 26 -26.79 2.93 -10.02
N LYS A 27 -27.31 4.17 -9.97
CA LYS A 27 -28.78 4.42 -10.00
C LYS A 27 -29.42 3.99 -11.31
N LYS A 28 -28.74 4.25 -12.43
CA LYS A 28 -29.28 3.98 -13.77
C LYS A 28 -29.17 2.51 -14.16
N GLU A 29 -28.06 1.87 -13.85
CA GLU A 29 -27.67 0.58 -14.43
C GLU A 29 -27.54 -0.53 -13.38
N GLY A 30 -27.63 -0.18 -12.09
CA GLY A 30 -27.36 -1.09 -10.99
C GLY A 30 -25.86 -1.36 -10.81
N CYS A 31 -25.52 -2.20 -9.83
CA CYS A 31 -24.14 -2.61 -9.58
C CYS A 31 -23.78 -3.79 -10.49
N ARG A 32 -23.18 -3.49 -11.65
CA ARG A 32 -22.80 -4.50 -12.66
C ARG A 32 -21.63 -5.34 -12.22
N GLU A 33 -20.57 -4.68 -11.73
CA GLU A 33 -19.36 -5.34 -11.25
C GLU A 33 -19.54 -5.82 -9.82
N PRO A 34 -19.17 -7.06 -9.48
CA PRO A 34 -19.27 -7.55 -8.13
C PRO A 34 -18.32 -6.79 -7.18
N LEU A 35 -18.69 -6.77 -5.90
CA LEU A 35 -17.78 -6.43 -4.83
C LEU A 35 -16.83 -7.61 -4.60
N VAL A 36 -15.58 -7.35 -4.28
CA VAL A 36 -14.60 -8.40 -4.04
C VAL A 36 -14.28 -8.45 -2.55
N THR A 37 -14.35 -9.66 -1.98
CA THR A 37 -14.06 -9.90 -0.57
C THR A 37 -12.97 -10.97 -0.40
N TRP A 38 -12.33 -10.97 0.76
CA TRP A 38 -11.45 -12.02 1.27
C TRP A 38 -11.74 -12.23 2.75
N ASN A 39 -12.05 -13.47 3.15
CA ASN A 39 -12.43 -13.81 4.53
C ASN A 39 -13.51 -12.89 5.13
N GLY A 40 -14.48 -12.45 4.31
CA GLY A 40 -15.53 -11.53 4.73
C GLY A 40 -15.15 -10.05 4.72
N TYR A 41 -13.87 -9.71 4.55
CA TYR A 41 -13.38 -8.34 4.42
C TYR A 41 -13.52 -7.84 2.99
N LEU A 42 -14.01 -6.62 2.82
CA LEU A 42 -14.07 -5.96 1.51
C LEU A 42 -12.66 -5.56 1.06
N ILE A 43 -12.26 -5.99 -0.13
CA ILE A 43 -10.94 -5.69 -0.71
C ILE A 43 -11.02 -4.90 -2.01
N ASP A 44 -12.17 -4.90 -2.71
CA ASP A 44 -12.45 -3.99 -3.83
C ASP A 44 -13.93 -3.62 -3.87
N GLY A 45 -14.20 -2.40 -4.36
CA GLY A 45 -15.54 -1.86 -4.53
C GLY A 45 -16.07 -1.08 -3.32
N HIS A 46 -15.23 -0.52 -2.47
CA HIS A 46 -15.63 0.25 -1.28
C HIS A 46 -16.64 1.37 -1.59
N ASN A 47 -16.40 2.16 -2.64
CA ASN A 47 -17.32 3.22 -3.05
C ASN A 47 -18.65 2.65 -3.58
N ARG A 48 -18.58 1.53 -4.33
CA ARG A 48 -19.80 0.83 -4.78
C ARG A 48 -20.61 0.30 -3.60
N PHE A 49 -19.93 -0.32 -2.63
CA PHE A 49 -20.56 -0.85 -1.41
C PHE A 49 -21.27 0.26 -0.63
N GLU A 50 -20.60 1.39 -0.40
CA GLU A 50 -21.17 2.54 0.30
C GLU A 50 -22.42 3.07 -0.40
N ILE A 51 -22.33 3.35 -1.71
CA ILE A 51 -23.43 3.88 -2.50
C ILE A 51 -24.60 2.89 -2.59
N CYS A 52 -24.30 1.62 -2.88
CA CYS A 52 -25.33 0.59 -2.99
C CYS A 52 -26.06 0.35 -1.68
N THR A 53 -25.34 0.35 -0.56
CA THR A 53 -25.97 0.22 0.77
C THR A 53 -26.86 1.41 1.08
N ARG A 54 -26.38 2.64 0.86
CA ARG A 54 -27.15 3.86 1.07
C ARG A 54 -28.41 3.98 0.21
N LEU A 55 -28.32 3.50 -1.04
CA LEU A 55 -29.41 3.60 -2.01
C LEU A 55 -30.25 2.32 -2.15
N ASN A 56 -29.96 1.31 -1.32
CA ASN A 56 -30.62 -0.01 -1.37
C ASN A 56 -30.55 -0.68 -2.77
N ILE A 57 -29.41 -0.54 -3.45
CA ILE A 57 -29.12 -1.17 -4.75
C ILE A 57 -28.52 -2.55 -4.49
N LYS A 58 -29.05 -3.57 -5.15
CA LYS A 58 -28.53 -4.95 -5.07
C LYS A 58 -27.16 -5.04 -5.71
N TYR A 59 -26.25 -5.81 -5.10
CA TYR A 59 -24.91 -6.09 -5.61
C TYR A 59 -24.55 -7.57 -5.47
N LYS A 60 -23.61 -8.03 -6.28
CA LYS A 60 -23.02 -9.35 -6.17
C LYS A 60 -21.73 -9.28 -5.39
N VAL A 61 -21.34 -10.38 -4.77
CA VAL A 61 -20.07 -10.50 -4.02
C VAL A 61 -19.30 -11.71 -4.55
N VAL A 62 -18.00 -11.53 -4.76
CA VAL A 62 -17.07 -12.60 -5.13
C VAL A 62 -15.99 -12.68 -4.05
N ASN A 63 -15.78 -13.87 -3.50
CA ASN A 63 -14.71 -14.10 -2.52
C ASN A 63 -13.44 -14.59 -3.24
N MET A 64 -12.31 -13.94 -2.96
CA MET A 64 -10.99 -14.32 -3.49
C MET A 64 -10.28 -15.26 -2.51
N PRO A 65 -9.68 -16.35 -2.99
CA PRO A 65 -9.01 -17.33 -2.13
C PRO A 65 -7.53 -16.99 -1.90
N PHE A 66 -7.23 -15.86 -1.26
CA PHE A 66 -5.86 -15.53 -0.88
C PHE A 66 -5.40 -16.34 0.32
N GLU A 67 -4.13 -16.74 0.34
CA GLU A 67 -3.55 -17.51 1.45
C GLU A 67 -3.23 -16.64 2.67
N SER A 68 -2.99 -15.33 2.47
CA SER A 68 -2.60 -14.40 3.53
C SER A 68 -3.09 -12.97 3.29
N GLU A 69 -2.99 -12.14 4.34
CA GLU A 69 -3.28 -10.70 4.27
C GLU A 69 -2.35 -10.01 3.27
N GLU A 70 -1.09 -10.42 3.22
CA GLU A 70 -0.10 -9.86 2.29
C GLU A 70 -0.45 -10.16 0.83
N ASP A 71 -0.99 -11.35 0.54
CA ASP A 71 -1.49 -11.66 -0.82
C ASP A 71 -2.65 -10.73 -1.20
N ALA A 72 -3.57 -10.49 -0.27
CA ALA A 72 -4.67 -9.54 -0.48
C ALA A 72 -4.15 -8.11 -0.69
N ILE A 73 -3.19 -7.64 0.14
CA ILE A 73 -2.55 -6.32 -0.01
C ILE A 73 -1.85 -6.19 -1.37
N SER A 74 -1.05 -7.19 -1.76
CA SER A 74 -0.37 -7.19 -3.06
C SER A 74 -1.36 -7.09 -4.21
N TRP A 75 -2.46 -7.86 -4.14
CA TRP A 75 -3.53 -7.82 -5.14
C TRP A 75 -4.23 -6.47 -5.20
N ILE A 76 -4.62 -5.89 -4.03
CA ILE A 76 -5.26 -4.57 -3.97
C ILE A 76 -4.35 -3.53 -4.62
N CYS A 77 -3.06 -3.48 -4.24
CA CYS A 77 -2.11 -2.53 -4.79
C CYS A 77 -1.98 -2.66 -6.31
N SER A 78 -1.83 -3.88 -6.82
CA SER A 78 -1.80 -4.15 -8.27
C SER A 78 -3.04 -3.64 -8.98
N ASN A 79 -4.22 -3.90 -8.42
CA ASN A 79 -5.50 -3.49 -9.01
C ASN A 79 -5.63 -1.96 -9.04
N GLN A 80 -5.22 -1.26 -7.98
CA GLN A 80 -5.26 0.21 -7.93
C GLN A 80 -4.23 0.84 -8.87
N LEU A 81 -3.05 0.24 -9.04
CA LEU A 81 -2.01 0.72 -9.97
C LEU A 81 -2.43 0.66 -11.44
N GLY A 82 -3.42 -0.15 -11.78
CA GLY A 82 -4.04 -0.18 -13.11
C GLY A 82 -4.96 1.03 -13.41
N ARG A 83 -5.31 1.84 -12.41
CA ARG A 83 -6.17 3.02 -12.60
C ARG A 83 -5.41 4.18 -13.22
N ARG A 84 -6.07 4.91 -14.13
CA ARG A 84 -5.44 6.02 -14.88
C ARG A 84 -5.28 7.32 -14.09
N SER A 85 -6.04 7.51 -13.01
CA SER A 85 -6.18 8.80 -12.30
C SER A 85 -5.52 8.84 -10.92
N ILE A 86 -4.44 8.07 -10.70
CA ILE A 86 -3.69 8.13 -9.43
C ILE A 86 -2.53 9.13 -9.52
N SER A 87 -2.27 9.87 -8.43
CA SER A 87 -1.11 10.75 -8.32
C SER A 87 0.20 9.95 -8.32
N GLU A 88 1.30 10.62 -8.67
CA GLU A 88 2.64 10.01 -8.61
C GLU A 88 2.99 9.53 -7.20
N GLU A 89 2.63 10.30 -6.17
CA GLU A 89 2.88 9.92 -4.77
C GLU A 89 2.04 8.70 -4.34
N THR A 90 0.77 8.64 -4.76
CA THR A 90 -0.06 7.45 -4.57
C THR A 90 0.54 6.23 -5.30
N ARG A 91 1.05 6.42 -6.52
CA ARG A 91 1.72 5.36 -7.27
C ARG A 91 2.94 4.82 -6.52
N LYS A 92 3.82 5.70 -6.03
CA LYS A 92 4.99 5.33 -5.21
C LYS A 92 4.57 4.57 -3.95
N TYR A 93 3.55 5.06 -3.27
CA TYR A 93 3.01 4.43 -2.07
C TYR A 93 2.51 3.01 -2.34
N LEU A 94 1.67 2.81 -3.36
CA LEU A 94 1.11 1.50 -3.70
C LEU A 94 2.18 0.51 -4.14
N ILE A 95 3.17 0.94 -4.94
CA ILE A 95 4.32 0.09 -5.31
C ILE A 95 5.11 -0.29 -4.05
N GLY A 96 5.33 0.66 -3.14
CA GLY A 96 6.01 0.43 -1.87
C GLY A 96 5.26 -0.57 -0.98
N LYS A 97 3.95 -0.43 -0.83
CA LYS A 97 3.10 -1.38 -0.08
C LYS A 97 3.13 -2.78 -0.68
N ARG A 98 3.05 -2.87 -2.00
CA ARG A 98 3.17 -4.14 -2.70
C ARG A 98 4.55 -4.78 -2.47
N TYR A 99 5.63 -3.99 -2.53
CA TYR A 99 6.97 -4.47 -2.25
C TYR A 99 7.10 -5.04 -0.83
N GLU A 100 6.58 -4.33 0.18
CA GLU A 100 6.63 -4.80 1.57
C GLU A 100 5.82 -6.10 1.75
N ALA A 101 4.65 -6.21 1.15
CA ALA A 101 3.83 -7.43 1.18
C ALA A 101 4.51 -8.61 0.48
N GLU A 102 5.01 -8.42 -0.76
CA GLU A 102 5.67 -9.50 -1.51
C GLU A 102 6.98 -9.98 -0.89
N LYS A 103 7.68 -9.15 -0.11
CA LYS A 103 8.82 -9.60 0.71
C LYS A 103 8.41 -10.66 1.71
N ILE A 104 7.33 -10.40 2.46
CA ILE A 104 6.82 -11.31 3.48
C ILE A 104 6.36 -12.63 2.84
N ILE A 105 5.66 -12.55 1.71
CA ILE A 105 5.25 -13.74 0.93
C ILE A 105 6.49 -14.56 0.52
N GLY A 106 7.51 -13.92 -0.02
CA GLY A 106 8.75 -14.57 -0.44
C GLY A 106 9.50 -15.23 0.72
N GLU A 107 9.57 -14.58 1.88
CA GLU A 107 10.17 -15.14 3.11
C GLU A 107 9.40 -16.39 3.59
N ARG A 108 8.07 -16.36 3.57
CA ARG A 108 7.24 -17.55 3.94
C ARG A 108 7.44 -18.72 3.00
N GLN A 109 7.46 -18.46 1.69
CA GLN A 109 7.64 -19.52 0.68
C GLN A 109 9.00 -20.19 0.81
N SER A 110 10.06 -19.46 1.12
CA SER A 110 11.38 -20.03 1.28
C SER A 110 11.52 -20.86 2.56
N ASN A 111 10.85 -20.47 3.63
CA ASN A 111 10.87 -21.20 4.89
C ASN A 111 10.06 -22.51 4.83
N ARG A 112 9.04 -22.61 3.95
CA ARG A 112 8.28 -23.85 3.71
C ARG A 112 9.14 -24.97 3.10
N GLY A 113 10.27 -24.66 2.47
CA GLY A 113 11.19 -25.63 1.86
C GLY A 113 12.28 -26.17 2.80
N ILE A 114 12.40 -25.66 4.02
CA ILE A 114 13.40 -26.10 5.00
C ILE A 114 12.79 -27.16 5.90
N ASN A 115 12.78 -28.42 5.45
CA ASN A 115 12.54 -29.56 6.33
C ASN A 115 13.76 -29.73 7.25
N GLN A 116 13.52 -29.88 8.57
CA GLN A 116 14.54 -30.19 9.57
C GLN A 116 15.31 -31.53 9.29
N TYR A 117 14.88 -32.28 8.29
CA TYR A 117 15.49 -33.53 7.82
C TYR A 117 16.29 -33.40 6.53
N THR A 118 16.53 -32.19 5.99
CA THR A 118 17.42 -32.04 4.82
C THR A 118 18.85 -32.14 5.34
N PRO A 119 19.62 -33.24 5.01
CA PRO A 119 21.02 -33.31 5.37
C PRO A 119 21.78 -32.10 4.78
N ASP A 120 22.66 -31.50 5.58
CA ASP A 120 23.49 -30.36 5.21
C ASP A 120 24.13 -30.55 3.79
N LYS A 121 23.42 -30.07 2.77
CA LYS A 121 24.12 -29.71 1.53
C LYS A 121 24.89 -28.45 1.87
N LYS A 122 26.21 -28.62 1.99
CA LYS A 122 27.26 -27.62 2.22
C LYS A 122 26.73 -26.20 2.04
N ARG A 123 26.41 -25.51 3.16
CA ARG A 123 26.24 -24.09 3.17
C ARG A 123 27.45 -23.48 2.52
N SER A 124 27.31 -22.95 1.32
CA SER A 124 28.30 -22.04 0.79
C SER A 124 28.37 -20.89 1.79
N VAL A 125 29.45 -20.85 2.55
CA VAL A 125 29.82 -19.80 3.47
C VAL A 125 29.81 -18.51 2.65
N GLY A 126 28.80 -17.62 2.83
CA GLY A 126 28.93 -16.35 2.19
C GLY A 126 27.70 -15.45 1.99
N ARG A 127 26.46 -15.86 2.27
CA ARG A 127 25.32 -14.88 2.29
C ARG A 127 24.15 -15.40 3.13
N PRO A 128 23.60 -14.61 4.08
CA PRO A 128 22.37 -14.98 4.76
C PRO A 128 21.20 -15.01 3.76
N ALA A 129 20.44 -16.10 3.76
CA ALA A 129 19.31 -16.35 2.86
C ALA A 129 18.26 -15.21 2.85
N SER A 130 18.16 -14.42 3.94
CA SER A 130 17.24 -13.30 4.09
C SER A 130 17.48 -12.12 3.13
N ASN A 131 18.70 -11.95 2.61
CA ASN A 131 19.03 -10.83 1.72
C ASN A 131 18.68 -11.12 0.24
N ASP A 132 18.57 -12.39 -0.13
CA ASP A 132 18.34 -12.80 -1.52
C ASP A 132 16.88 -12.52 -1.97
N TYR A 133 15.89 -12.75 -1.09
CA TYR A 133 14.47 -12.52 -1.43
C TYR A 133 14.12 -11.05 -1.59
N ARG A 134 14.68 -10.19 -0.73
CA ARG A 134 14.49 -8.75 -0.81
C ARG A 134 15.05 -8.18 -2.11
N HIS A 135 16.18 -8.72 -2.59
CA HIS A 135 16.73 -8.34 -3.89
C HIS A 135 15.85 -8.86 -5.02
N ARG A 136 15.45 -10.13 -4.99
CA ARG A 136 14.60 -10.73 -6.05
C ARG A 136 13.25 -10.00 -6.17
N THR A 137 12.58 -9.69 -5.06
CA THR A 137 11.31 -8.95 -5.07
C THR A 137 11.51 -7.54 -5.64
N ALA A 138 12.55 -6.82 -5.21
CA ALA A 138 12.83 -5.49 -5.73
C ALA A 138 13.18 -5.50 -7.22
N ASP A 139 13.95 -6.50 -7.69
CA ASP A 139 14.29 -6.65 -9.11
C ASP A 139 13.07 -7.02 -9.96
N LYS A 140 12.21 -7.92 -9.45
CA LYS A 140 10.95 -8.28 -10.10
C LYS A 140 10.06 -7.06 -10.30
N LEU A 141 9.78 -6.33 -9.22
CA LEU A 141 8.93 -5.14 -9.30
C LEU A 141 9.59 -3.99 -10.06
N GLY A 142 10.93 -3.87 -9.98
CA GLY A 142 11.68 -2.90 -10.77
C GLY A 142 11.50 -3.10 -12.27
N LYS A 143 11.55 -4.35 -12.75
CA LYS A 143 11.26 -4.70 -14.14
C LYS A 143 9.80 -4.43 -14.52
N GLU A 144 8.86 -4.80 -13.64
CA GLU A 144 7.42 -4.61 -13.88
C GLU A 144 7.04 -3.13 -14.01
N TYR A 145 7.62 -2.28 -13.15
CA TYR A 145 7.30 -0.84 -13.12
C TYR A 145 8.30 0.05 -13.83
N HIS A 146 9.30 -0.54 -14.50
CA HIS A 146 10.36 0.16 -15.26
C HIS A 146 11.17 1.15 -14.42
N VAL A 147 11.53 0.75 -13.19
CA VAL A 147 12.36 1.50 -12.26
C VAL A 147 13.49 0.64 -11.68
N SER A 148 14.52 1.28 -11.12
CA SER A 148 15.61 0.52 -10.49
C SER A 148 15.16 -0.20 -9.21
N HIS A 149 15.86 -1.28 -8.85
CA HIS A 149 15.62 -1.97 -7.57
C HIS A 149 15.81 -1.05 -6.35
N GLY A 150 16.74 -0.09 -6.45
CA GLY A 150 16.93 0.94 -5.41
C GLY A 150 15.70 1.84 -5.28
N THR A 151 15.09 2.21 -6.39
CA THR A 151 13.83 2.98 -6.41
C THR A 151 12.70 2.22 -5.73
N ILE A 152 12.57 0.90 -5.98
CA ILE A 152 11.56 0.06 -5.31
C ILE A 152 11.77 0.05 -3.79
N LYS A 153 13.01 -0.08 -3.31
CA LYS A 153 13.32 -0.03 -1.87
C LYS A 153 12.95 1.34 -1.26
N ASN A 154 13.24 2.43 -1.98
CA ASN A 154 12.86 3.77 -1.56
C ASN A 154 11.33 3.94 -1.48
N TYR A 155 10.58 3.35 -2.42
CA TYR A 155 9.12 3.34 -2.36
C TYR A 155 8.60 2.54 -1.16
N GLY A 156 9.25 1.43 -0.80
CA GLY A 156 8.97 0.70 0.44
C GLY A 156 9.19 1.56 1.69
N SER A 157 10.30 2.30 1.75
CA SER A 157 10.55 3.25 2.85
C SER A 157 9.52 4.37 2.88
N PHE A 158 9.17 4.92 1.72
CA PHE A 158 8.13 5.94 1.59
C PHE A 158 6.78 5.44 2.10
N SER A 159 6.37 4.22 1.73
CA SER A 159 5.09 3.68 2.19
C SER A 159 5.04 3.52 3.71
N ARG A 160 6.12 3.04 4.34
CA ARG A 160 6.18 2.93 5.81
C ARG A 160 6.09 4.28 6.52
N VAL A 161 6.76 5.31 5.99
CA VAL A 161 6.68 6.66 6.54
C VAL A 161 5.27 7.23 6.42
N VAL A 162 4.64 7.06 5.26
CA VAL A 162 3.25 7.54 5.05
C VAL A 162 2.28 6.81 5.98
N ASP A 163 2.45 5.50 6.20
CA ASP A 163 1.63 4.76 7.17
C ASP A 163 1.79 5.33 8.59
N ARG A 164 3.04 5.52 9.06
CA ARG A 164 3.31 6.11 10.39
C ARG A 164 2.74 7.51 10.56
N ILE A 165 2.81 8.34 9.52
CA ILE A 165 2.16 9.65 9.49
C ILE A 165 0.63 9.50 9.52
N GLY A 166 0.10 8.55 8.78
CA GLY A 166 -1.35 8.30 8.69
C GLY A 166 -1.97 7.86 10.01
N GLU A 167 -1.26 7.08 10.82
CA GLU A 167 -1.68 6.70 12.17
C GLU A 167 -1.87 7.91 13.10
N ARG A 168 -1.09 8.97 12.91
CA ARG A 168 -1.10 10.21 13.70
C ARG A 168 -1.97 11.29 13.10
N SER A 169 -1.91 11.44 11.80
CA SER A 169 -2.61 12.48 11.04
C SER A 169 -3.10 11.95 9.68
N PRO A 170 -4.29 11.32 9.63
CA PRO A 170 -4.84 10.80 8.38
C PRO A 170 -5.01 11.89 7.30
N GLY A 171 -5.33 13.11 7.72
CA GLY A 171 -5.45 14.26 6.82
C GLY A 171 -4.13 14.66 6.16
N LEU A 172 -3.00 14.55 6.88
CA LEU A 172 -1.68 14.81 6.32
C LEU A 172 -1.26 13.71 5.34
N ALA A 173 -1.44 12.44 5.71
CA ALA A 173 -1.18 11.33 4.79
C ALA A 173 -1.95 11.49 3.47
N THR A 174 -3.23 11.88 3.54
CA THR A 174 -4.04 12.17 2.35
C THR A 174 -3.45 13.30 1.51
N LYS A 175 -2.94 14.38 2.12
CA LYS A 175 -2.29 15.50 1.41
C LYS A 175 -0.99 15.05 0.74
N ILE A 176 -0.19 14.22 1.40
CA ILE A 176 1.05 13.64 0.85
C ILE A 176 0.72 12.77 -0.36
N LEU A 177 -0.21 11.84 -0.23
CA LEU A 177 -0.63 10.95 -1.31
C LEU A 177 -1.25 11.71 -2.49
N ALA A 178 -1.92 12.84 -2.23
CA ALA A 178 -2.42 13.72 -3.29
C ALA A 178 -1.33 14.59 -3.94
N GLY A 179 -0.07 14.51 -3.48
CA GLY A 179 1.05 15.31 -3.98
C GLY A 179 1.04 16.78 -3.55
N LYS A 180 0.18 17.14 -2.59
CA LYS A 180 0.08 18.52 -2.06
C LYS A 180 1.19 18.84 -1.06
N VAL A 181 1.73 17.81 -0.40
CA VAL A 181 2.89 17.88 0.49
C VAL A 181 3.95 16.93 -0.04
N LYS A 182 5.16 17.42 -0.26
CA LYS A 182 6.27 16.64 -0.78
C LYS A 182 7.26 16.30 0.30
N ILE A 183 7.73 15.05 0.30
CA ILE A 183 8.83 14.58 1.15
C ILE A 183 10.02 14.31 0.24
N SER A 184 11.13 15.01 0.48
CA SER A 184 12.37 14.79 -0.28
C SER A 184 12.98 13.42 0.05
N GLN A 185 13.86 12.90 -0.82
CA GLN A 185 14.56 11.63 -0.55
C GLN A 185 15.39 11.70 0.74
N ARG A 186 16.04 12.83 1.02
CA ARG A 186 16.77 13.05 2.27
C ARG A 186 15.81 13.06 3.47
N GLY A 187 14.72 13.82 3.37
CA GLY A 187 13.69 13.84 4.40
C GLY A 187 13.09 12.47 4.69
N LEU A 188 12.90 11.66 3.64
CA LEU A 188 12.43 10.28 3.81
C LEU A 188 13.42 9.44 4.64
N THR A 189 14.72 9.55 4.39
CA THR A 189 15.75 8.82 5.15
C THR A 189 15.73 9.22 6.61
N GLU A 190 15.64 10.52 6.90
CA GLU A 190 15.54 11.04 8.26
C GLU A 190 14.25 10.56 8.97
N LEU A 191 13.09 10.65 8.31
CA LEU A 191 11.80 10.22 8.84
C LEU A 191 11.72 8.72 9.16
N VAL A 192 12.45 7.89 8.43
CA VAL A 192 12.50 6.43 8.70
C VAL A 192 13.16 6.14 10.05
N GLU A 193 14.18 6.93 10.41
CA GLU A 193 15.00 6.73 11.63
C GLU A 193 14.36 7.31 12.89
N LEU A 194 13.35 8.20 12.78
CA LEU A 194 12.71 8.85 13.92
C LEU A 194 11.99 7.86 14.83
N ASN A 195 12.10 8.06 16.14
CA ASN A 195 11.26 7.40 17.13
C ASN A 195 9.81 7.96 17.09
N ASP A 196 8.90 7.40 17.88
CA ASP A 196 7.49 7.78 17.82
C ASP A 196 7.22 9.21 18.31
N SER A 197 7.92 9.66 19.37
CA SER A 197 7.77 11.03 19.90
C SER A 197 8.30 12.09 18.91
N GLU A 198 9.42 11.80 18.26
CA GLU A 198 9.98 12.66 17.20
C GLU A 198 9.06 12.72 16.00
N MET A 199 8.47 11.57 15.60
CA MET A 199 7.52 11.50 14.52
C MET A 199 6.25 12.31 14.80
N ASP A 200 5.75 12.31 16.05
CA ASP A 200 4.61 13.14 16.46
C ASP A 200 4.90 14.64 16.27
N THR A 201 6.09 15.08 16.73
CA THR A 201 6.54 16.48 16.59
C THR A 201 6.64 16.88 15.12
N VAL A 202 7.29 16.05 14.30
CA VAL A 202 7.49 16.32 12.87
C VAL A 202 6.16 16.30 12.13
N THR A 203 5.27 15.35 12.42
CA THR A 203 3.94 15.27 11.80
C THR A 203 3.14 16.55 12.02
N THR A 204 3.15 17.09 13.25
CA THR A 204 2.53 18.36 13.60
C THR A 204 3.14 19.51 12.80
N SER A 205 4.48 19.60 12.76
CA SER A 205 5.18 20.64 12.00
C SER A 205 4.88 20.62 10.50
N ILE A 206 4.84 19.43 9.88
CA ILE A 206 4.49 19.29 8.46
C ILE A 206 3.03 19.69 8.23
N ALA A 207 2.13 19.33 9.14
CA ALA A 207 0.72 19.66 9.04
C ALA A 207 0.49 21.19 9.04
N GLU A 208 1.27 21.91 9.84
CA GLU A 208 1.21 23.38 9.97
C GLU A 208 1.88 24.11 8.79
N ARG A 209 3.07 23.66 8.39
CA ARG A 209 3.90 24.35 7.37
C ARG A 209 3.61 23.92 5.93
N GLY A 210 3.01 22.75 5.72
CA GLY A 210 2.73 22.18 4.40
C GLY A 210 3.94 21.55 3.72
N GLU A 211 5.12 21.55 4.36
CA GLU A 211 6.37 20.96 3.87
C GLU A 211 7.20 20.36 5.00
N TYR A 212 8.04 19.40 4.66
CA TYR A 212 9.01 18.83 5.59
C TYR A 212 10.31 19.65 5.56
N VAL A 213 10.67 20.23 6.71
CA VAL A 213 11.96 20.89 6.94
C VAL A 213 12.81 19.99 7.84
N PRO A 214 13.98 19.49 7.39
CA PRO A 214 14.87 18.67 8.21
C PRO A 214 15.26 19.34 9.51
N TYR A 215 15.32 18.59 10.60
CA TYR A 215 15.55 19.08 11.97
C TYR A 215 16.91 19.78 12.16
N HIS A 216 17.89 19.58 11.27
CA HIS A 216 19.26 20.09 11.38
C HIS A 216 19.52 21.43 10.68
N ASN A 217 18.49 22.16 10.25
CA ASN A 217 18.62 23.48 9.60
C ASN A 217 18.07 24.64 10.45
N THR A 218 18.02 24.48 11.77
CA THR A 218 17.72 25.58 12.71
C THR A 218 18.88 25.83 13.65
#